data_0861b924add1902162360af7c7cd92bf
#
_entry.id   0861b924add1902162360af7c7cd92bf
#
_cell.length_a   1.000
_cell.length_b   1.000
_cell.length_c   1.000
_cell.angle_alpha   90.00
_cell.angle_beta   90.00
_cell.angle_gamma   90.00
#
_symmetry.space_group_name_H-M   'P 1'
#
loop_
_entity.id
_entity.type
_entity.pdbx_description
1 polymer ?
#
loop_
_entity_poly.entity_id
_entity_poly.type
_entity_poly.pdbx_seq_one_letter_code
_entity_poly.pdbx_strand_id
1 'polypeptide(L)'
;MHELGIMIHIVEKVSALAEQNKLQEIQSLVLQVGELSPVVPHFLEACYPAAVDGTILEKTELKIEVLKASARCLQCDTIYPPVEHKTCPNCNSKELTIVGGREFLIKEIIGY
;
A
#
# COMPACT_ATOMS: atom_id res chain seq x y z
N MET A 1 -10.29 1.60 -10.20
CA MET A 1 -10.41 1.02 -11.55
C MET A 1 -9.08 0.72 -12.22
N HIS A 2 -8.01 1.16 -11.63
CA HIS A 2 -6.68 0.91 -12.19
C HIS A 2 -5.95 -0.20 -11.45
N GLU A 3 -6.63 -0.86 -10.49
CA GLU A 3 -6.00 -1.82 -9.60
C GLU A 3 -5.44 -3.03 -10.33
N LEU A 4 -6.12 -3.51 -11.38
CA LEU A 4 -5.60 -4.64 -12.16
C LEU A 4 -4.29 -4.25 -12.86
N GLY A 5 -4.24 -3.09 -13.50
CA GLY A 5 -3.02 -2.60 -14.15
C GLY A 5 -1.89 -2.39 -13.14
N ILE A 6 -2.23 -1.88 -11.95
CA ILE A 6 -1.27 -1.69 -10.87
C ILE A 6 -0.72 -3.04 -10.41
N MET A 7 -1.60 -4.04 -10.21
CA MET A 7 -1.16 -5.37 -9.79
C MET A 7 -0.30 -6.05 -10.86
N ILE A 8 -0.64 -5.92 -12.13
CA ILE A 8 0.16 -6.47 -13.21
C ILE A 8 1.56 -5.85 -13.19
N HIS A 9 1.64 -4.53 -13.02
CA HIS A 9 2.92 -3.84 -12.95
C HIS A 9 3.76 -4.30 -11.74
N ILE A 10 3.12 -4.46 -10.59
CA ILE A 10 3.80 -4.96 -9.38
C ILE A 10 4.32 -6.38 -9.61
N VAL A 11 3.49 -7.25 -10.19
CA VAL A 11 3.88 -8.64 -10.45
C VAL A 11 5.07 -8.69 -11.41
N GLU A 12 5.09 -7.86 -12.45
CA GLU A 12 6.22 -7.80 -13.37
C GLU A 12 7.48 -7.35 -12.64
N LYS A 13 7.38 -6.34 -11.79
CA LYS A 13 8.50 -5.81 -11.04
C LYS A 13 9.05 -6.84 -10.05
N VAL A 14 8.17 -7.51 -9.33
CA VAL A 14 8.55 -8.54 -8.36
C VAL A 14 9.16 -9.74 -9.06
N SER A 15 8.60 -10.13 -10.20
CA SER A 15 9.16 -11.24 -11.02
C SER A 15 10.57 -10.92 -11.47
N ALA A 16 10.81 -9.67 -11.90
CA ALA A 16 12.14 -9.24 -12.31
C ALA A 16 13.13 -9.27 -11.14
N LEU A 17 12.70 -8.82 -9.95
CA LEU A 17 13.52 -8.85 -8.75
C LEU A 17 13.85 -10.28 -8.33
N ALA A 18 12.88 -11.19 -8.44
CA ALA A 18 13.09 -12.60 -8.14
C ALA A 18 14.12 -13.22 -9.08
N GLU A 19 14.06 -12.90 -10.36
CA GLU A 19 15.02 -13.37 -11.35
C GLU A 19 16.42 -12.84 -11.05
N GLN A 20 16.54 -11.55 -10.74
CA GLN A 20 17.84 -10.94 -10.40
C GLN A 20 18.46 -11.55 -9.16
N ASN A 21 17.64 -11.97 -8.20
CA ASN A 21 18.11 -12.56 -6.94
C ASN A 21 18.09 -14.10 -6.99
N LYS A 22 17.80 -14.68 -8.15
CA LYS A 22 17.78 -16.12 -8.36
C LYS A 22 16.86 -16.86 -7.40
N LEU A 23 15.71 -16.24 -7.08
CA LEU A 23 14.70 -16.88 -6.25
C LEU A 23 13.96 -17.94 -7.05
N GLN A 24 13.75 -19.10 -6.43
CA GLN A 24 12.98 -20.19 -7.03
C GLN A 24 11.51 -20.09 -6.69
N GLU A 25 11.19 -19.55 -5.51
CA GLU A 25 9.84 -19.45 -5.02
C GLU A 25 9.66 -18.17 -4.24
N ILE A 26 8.50 -17.53 -4.40
CA ILE A 26 8.11 -16.37 -3.61
C ILE A 26 6.93 -16.81 -2.74
N GLN A 27 7.13 -16.81 -1.42
CA GLN A 27 6.12 -17.27 -0.48
C GLN A 27 5.07 -16.20 -0.20
N SER A 28 5.51 -14.96 -0.03
CA SER A 28 4.59 -13.86 0.23
C SER A 28 5.09 -12.53 -0.32
N LEU A 29 4.13 -11.70 -0.65
CA LEU A 29 4.34 -10.33 -1.11
C LEU A 29 3.56 -9.42 -0.18
N VAL A 30 4.22 -8.48 0.46
CA VAL A 30 3.59 -7.56 1.40
C VAL A 30 3.59 -6.16 0.79
N LEU A 31 2.40 -5.59 0.63
CA LEU A 31 2.19 -4.24 0.13
C LEU A 31 1.73 -3.35 1.28
N GLN A 32 2.15 -2.09 1.26
CA GLN A 32 1.62 -1.07 2.17
C GLN A 32 0.83 -0.07 1.35
N VAL A 33 -0.42 0.16 1.76
CA VAL A 33 -1.34 1.08 1.08
C VAL A 33 -1.79 2.13 2.10
N GLY A 34 -1.54 3.39 1.80
CA GLY A 34 -1.97 4.47 2.67
C GLY A 34 -3.49 4.60 2.71
N GLU A 35 -4.02 4.94 3.86
CA GLU A 35 -5.46 5.12 4.09
C GLU A 35 -6.07 6.14 3.13
N LEU A 36 -5.29 7.15 2.74
CA LEU A 36 -5.71 8.20 1.82
C LEU A 36 -5.22 7.98 0.39
N SER A 37 -4.62 6.82 0.10
CA SER A 37 -4.21 6.47 -1.24
C SER A 37 -5.44 6.25 -2.12
N PRO A 38 -5.38 6.61 -3.42
CA PRO A 38 -6.48 6.32 -4.34
C PRO A 38 -6.60 4.82 -4.65
N VAL A 39 -5.61 4.03 -4.27
CA VAL A 39 -5.62 2.57 -4.49
C VAL A 39 -6.46 1.91 -3.41
N VAL A 40 -7.42 1.09 -3.81
CA VAL A 40 -8.33 0.42 -2.87
C VAL A 40 -7.84 -1.01 -2.60
N PRO A 41 -7.45 -1.34 -1.35
CA PRO A 41 -6.92 -2.67 -1.02
C PRO A 41 -7.82 -3.83 -1.45
N HIS A 42 -9.13 -3.70 -1.23
CA HIS A 42 -10.09 -4.73 -1.61
C HIS A 42 -10.03 -5.06 -3.10
N PHE A 43 -9.88 -4.04 -3.94
CA PHE A 43 -9.80 -4.24 -5.39
C PHE A 43 -8.45 -4.85 -5.80
N LEU A 44 -7.38 -4.51 -5.08
CA LEU A 44 -6.07 -5.17 -5.30
C LEU A 44 -6.18 -6.67 -5.03
N GLU A 45 -6.81 -7.04 -3.92
CA GLU A 45 -7.00 -8.45 -3.58
C GLU A 45 -7.85 -9.16 -4.62
N ALA A 46 -8.91 -8.51 -5.11
CA ALA A 46 -9.79 -9.09 -6.10
C ALA A 46 -9.10 -9.30 -7.46
N CYS A 47 -8.17 -8.43 -7.83
CA CYS A 47 -7.44 -8.50 -9.10
C CYS A 47 -6.23 -9.43 -9.04
N TYR A 48 -5.77 -9.76 -7.85
CA TYR A 48 -4.52 -10.48 -7.66
C TYR A 48 -4.47 -11.84 -8.38
N PRO A 49 -5.50 -12.71 -8.26
CA PRO A 49 -5.44 -14.00 -8.93
C PRO A 49 -5.24 -13.90 -10.45
N ALA A 50 -5.90 -12.93 -11.09
CA ALA A 50 -5.74 -12.72 -12.53
C ALA A 50 -4.36 -12.19 -12.88
N ALA A 51 -3.80 -11.31 -12.03
CA ALA A 51 -2.51 -10.68 -12.28
C ALA A 51 -1.35 -11.67 -12.15
N VAL A 52 -1.46 -12.67 -11.28
CA VAL A 52 -0.38 -13.63 -11.03
C VAL A 52 -0.47 -14.90 -11.87
N ASP A 53 -1.58 -15.10 -12.57
CA ASP A 53 -1.79 -16.31 -13.37
C ASP A 53 -0.66 -16.51 -14.38
N GLY A 54 -0.05 -17.70 -14.35
CA GLY A 54 1.07 -18.02 -15.23
C GLY A 54 2.41 -17.39 -14.85
N THR A 55 2.52 -16.76 -13.68
CA THR A 55 3.77 -16.14 -13.22
C THR A 55 4.35 -16.90 -12.04
N ILE A 56 5.58 -16.51 -11.65
CA ILE A 56 6.24 -17.08 -10.47
C ILE A 56 5.43 -16.79 -9.18
N LEU A 57 4.57 -15.77 -9.20
CA LEU A 57 3.76 -15.38 -8.04
C LEU A 57 2.41 -16.11 -7.96
N GLU A 58 2.15 -17.08 -8.84
CA GLU A 58 0.83 -17.73 -8.90
C GLU A 58 0.39 -18.32 -7.55
N LYS A 59 1.33 -18.82 -6.75
CA LYS A 59 1.04 -19.39 -5.43
C LYS A 59 1.48 -18.51 -4.28
N THR A 60 1.91 -17.28 -4.58
CA THR A 60 2.39 -16.35 -3.57
C THR A 60 1.22 -15.74 -2.81
N GLU A 61 1.33 -15.73 -1.48
CA GLU A 61 0.32 -15.09 -0.63
C GLU A 61 0.49 -13.57 -0.68
N LEU A 62 -0.60 -12.87 -0.94
CA LEU A 62 -0.63 -11.41 -0.91
C LEU A 62 -1.07 -10.94 0.47
N LYS A 63 -0.27 -10.05 1.06
CA LYS A 63 -0.61 -9.40 2.34
C LYS A 63 -0.62 -7.90 2.12
N ILE A 64 -1.69 -7.25 2.56
CA ILE A 64 -1.82 -5.79 2.44
C ILE A 64 -1.93 -5.19 3.82
N GLU A 65 -1.03 -4.26 4.11
CA GLU A 65 -1.05 -3.47 5.33
C GLU A 65 -1.54 -2.06 4.99
N VAL A 66 -2.54 -1.60 5.70
CA VAL A 66 -3.05 -0.23 5.52
C VAL A 66 -2.30 0.69 6.46
N LEU A 67 -1.71 1.73 5.90
CA LEU A 67 -1.01 2.76 6.67
C LEU A 67 -2.00 3.85 7.04
N LYS A 68 -2.18 4.10 8.32
CA LYS A 68 -3.11 5.13 8.77
C LYS A 68 -2.64 6.51 8.38
N ALA A 69 -3.59 7.37 8.04
CA ALA A 69 -3.29 8.75 7.68
C ALA A 69 -2.91 9.57 8.91
N SER A 70 -2.01 10.51 8.71
CA SER A 70 -1.60 11.48 9.73
C SER A 70 -1.66 12.87 9.15
N ALA A 71 -2.13 13.82 9.95
CA ALA A 71 -2.16 15.22 9.59
C ALA A 71 -1.39 16.03 10.63
N ARG A 72 -0.83 17.16 10.20
CA ARG A 72 -0.21 18.13 11.09
C ARG A 72 -1.04 19.39 11.07
N CYS A 73 -1.45 19.85 12.24
CA CYS A 73 -2.19 21.11 12.37
C CYS A 73 -1.28 22.27 11.99
N LEU A 74 -1.74 23.14 11.11
CA LEU A 74 -0.97 24.30 10.67
C LEU A 74 -0.95 25.42 11.72
N GLN A 75 -1.78 25.33 12.75
CA GLN A 75 -1.84 26.34 13.80
C GLN A 75 -1.00 25.96 15.02
N CYS A 76 -1.05 24.71 15.46
CA CYS A 76 -0.38 24.29 16.68
C CYS A 76 0.60 23.13 16.51
N ASP A 77 0.81 22.65 15.29
CA ASP A 77 1.74 21.55 14.94
C ASP A 77 1.39 20.19 15.55
N THR A 78 0.21 20.04 16.14
CA THR A 78 -0.23 18.75 16.67
C THR A 78 -0.40 17.74 15.52
N ILE A 79 0.11 16.54 15.69
CA ILE A 79 -0.09 15.43 14.75
C ILE A 79 -1.32 14.65 15.20
N TYR A 80 -2.25 14.42 14.28
CA TYR A 80 -3.49 13.71 14.62
C TYR A 80 -4.01 12.93 13.41
N PRO A 81 -4.89 11.90 13.64
CA PRO A 81 -5.49 11.15 12.53
C PRO A 81 -6.66 11.95 11.93
N PRO A 82 -6.53 12.40 10.65
CA PRO A 82 -7.54 13.28 10.05
C PRO A 82 -8.86 12.57 9.72
N VAL A 83 -8.84 11.25 9.61
CA VAL A 83 -10.05 10.48 9.34
C VAL A 83 -10.95 10.43 10.58
N GLU A 84 -10.34 10.44 11.78
CA GLU A 84 -11.06 10.38 13.05
C GLU A 84 -11.45 11.78 13.57
N HIS A 85 -10.76 12.83 13.14
CA HIS A 85 -10.98 14.19 13.62
C HIS A 85 -11.08 15.14 12.43
N LYS A 86 -12.22 15.80 12.29
CA LYS A 86 -12.42 16.80 11.23
C LYS A 86 -11.66 18.10 11.53
N THR A 87 -11.39 18.35 12.81
CA THR A 87 -10.64 19.51 13.26
C THR A 87 -9.55 19.04 14.22
N CYS A 88 -8.53 19.88 14.42
CA CYS A 88 -7.44 19.55 15.33
C CYS A 88 -8.00 19.30 16.75
N PRO A 89 -7.70 18.13 17.35
CA PRO A 89 -8.22 17.82 18.69
C PRO A 89 -7.61 18.72 19.79
N ASN A 90 -6.51 19.40 19.48
CA ASN A 90 -5.86 20.29 20.45
C ASN A 90 -6.35 21.73 20.37
N CYS A 91 -6.42 22.33 19.16
CA CYS A 91 -6.79 23.74 19.00
C CYS A 91 -8.04 23.97 18.17
N ASN A 92 -8.67 22.90 17.68
CA ASN A 92 -9.90 22.95 16.92
C ASN A 92 -9.78 23.66 15.55
N SER A 93 -8.58 23.86 15.03
CA SER A 93 -8.37 24.43 13.70
C SER A 93 -8.76 23.45 12.62
N LYS A 94 -9.24 23.97 11.49
CA LYS A 94 -9.54 23.16 10.30
C LYS A 94 -8.38 23.14 9.32
N GLU A 95 -7.34 23.91 9.57
CA GLU A 95 -6.19 24.00 8.68
C GLU A 95 -5.17 22.94 9.02
N LEU A 96 -4.88 22.09 8.05
CA LEU A 96 -3.97 20.96 8.23
C LEU A 96 -3.20 20.67 6.96
N THR A 97 -2.11 19.92 7.10
CA THR A 97 -1.42 19.30 5.98
C THR A 97 -1.30 17.80 6.25
N ILE A 98 -1.46 17.00 5.22
CA ILE A 98 -1.31 15.55 5.35
C ILE A 98 0.19 15.23 5.35
N VAL A 99 0.64 14.49 6.37
CA VAL A 99 2.05 14.13 6.52
C VAL A 99 2.30 12.63 6.36
N GLY A 100 1.25 11.83 6.20
CA GLY A 100 1.38 10.40 5.93
C GLY A 100 0.02 9.80 5.57
N GLY A 101 0.04 8.61 4.96
CA GLY A 101 -1.18 7.89 4.61
C GLY A 101 -1.56 7.94 3.15
N ARG A 102 -0.71 8.49 2.28
CA ARG A 102 -0.92 8.51 0.83
C ARG A 102 -0.01 7.54 0.10
N GLU A 103 0.88 6.89 0.82
CA GLU A 103 1.91 6.04 0.25
C GLU A 103 1.32 4.74 -0.30
N PHE A 104 1.97 4.21 -1.32
CA PHE A 104 1.68 2.88 -1.85
C PHE A 104 3.03 2.28 -2.24
N LEU A 105 3.43 1.21 -1.55
CA LEU A 105 4.75 0.63 -1.78
C LEU A 105 4.78 -0.87 -1.49
N ILE A 106 5.80 -1.52 -2.05
CA ILE A 106 6.11 -2.90 -1.75
C ILE A 106 6.97 -2.88 -0.47
N LYS A 107 6.43 -3.45 0.61
CA LYS A 107 7.15 -3.49 1.88
C LYS A 107 8.22 -4.57 1.87
N GLU A 108 7.84 -5.78 1.50
CA GLU A 108 8.79 -6.88 1.45
C GLU A 108 8.31 -8.02 0.56
N ILE A 109 9.27 -8.80 0.14
CA ILE A 109 9.07 -10.01 -0.65
C ILE A 109 9.78 -11.12 0.11
N ILE A 110 9.06 -12.19 0.45
CA ILE A 110 9.63 -13.33 1.16
C ILE A 110 9.70 -14.50 0.20
N GLY A 111 10.93 -15.02 -0.02
CA GLY A 111 11.15 -16.10 -0.94
C GLY A 111 12.54 -16.72 -0.77
N TYR A 112 12.85 -17.70 -1.62
CA TYR A 112 14.16 -18.35 -1.58
C TYR A 112 14.59 -18.84 -2.96
#